data_168c4623cbf516f4c5c1c144935961a8
#
_entry.id   168c4623cbf516f4c5c1c144935961a8
#
_cell.length_a   1.000
_cell.length_b   1.000
_cell.length_c   1.000
_cell.angle_alpha   90.00
_cell.angle_beta   90.00
_cell.angle_gamma   90.00
#
_symmetry.space_group_name_H-M   'P 1'
#
loop_
_entity.id
_entity.type
_entity.pdbx_description
1 polymer ?
#
loop_
_entity_poly.entity_id
_entity_poly.type
_entity_poly.pdbx_seq_one_letter_code
_entity_poly.pdbx_strand_id
1 'polypeptide(L)'
;MSAPRIALIHATPLAIEPVNTSFKKLWPEASLQNILDDSLSKDHAAAGYLTADMVERFIDLAQYAKRAGCQGILFTCSAFGEAIEAAAAAVAMPTLKPNEAMFEDALRGALKANQNDAEVLNIGLVATFAASIVSMSEEFNALTAGLKRQVKLHSLFVPNAMDALAQGHAEDHHRLIAQGVQTMPACDVIMLAQCWFICWWF
;
A
#
# COMPACT_ATOMS: atom_id res chain seq x y z
N MET A 1 19.39 24.70 2.82
CA MET A 1 18.33 24.23 1.90
C MET A 1 17.06 24.09 2.73
N SER A 2 15.89 24.52 2.24
CA SER A 2 14.61 24.32 2.94
C SER A 2 14.29 22.83 3.01
N ALA A 3 13.63 22.40 4.10
CA ALA A 3 13.14 21.03 4.25
C ALA A 3 12.24 20.66 3.06
N PRO A 4 12.39 19.45 2.48
CA PRO A 4 11.55 19.02 1.36
C PRO A 4 10.11 18.86 1.84
N ARG A 5 9.16 19.43 1.08
CA ARG A 5 7.73 19.31 1.36
C ARG A 5 7.16 18.13 0.58
N ILE A 6 6.63 17.15 1.29
CA ILE A 6 6.08 15.91 0.74
C ILE A 6 4.57 15.89 1.00
N ALA A 7 3.78 15.68 -0.06
CA ALA A 7 2.36 15.41 0.07
C ALA A 7 2.13 13.93 0.36
N LEU A 8 1.34 13.65 1.39
CA LEU A 8 0.82 12.32 1.71
C LEU A 8 -0.66 12.33 1.34
N ILE A 9 -1.04 11.60 0.28
CA ILE A 9 -2.42 11.56 -0.21
C ILE A 9 -3.09 10.28 0.25
N HIS A 10 -4.16 10.44 1.02
CA HIS A 10 -4.87 9.37 1.72
C HIS A 10 -6.29 9.19 1.17
N ALA A 11 -6.73 7.94 1.02
CA ALA A 11 -8.11 7.56 0.73
C ALA A 11 -8.87 7.10 1.99
N THR A 12 -8.20 7.08 3.15
CA THR A 12 -8.76 6.75 4.46
C THR A 12 -7.99 7.46 5.57
N PRO A 13 -8.65 7.94 6.64
CA PRO A 13 -7.95 8.55 7.77
C PRO A 13 -7.06 7.58 8.54
N LEU A 14 -7.31 6.26 8.45
CA LEU A 14 -6.55 5.22 9.16
C LEU A 14 -5.06 5.19 8.75
N ALA A 15 -4.73 5.68 7.55
CA ALA A 15 -3.35 5.71 7.06
C ALA A 15 -2.52 6.90 7.58
N ILE A 16 -3.15 7.96 8.08
CA ILE A 16 -2.47 9.22 8.40
C ILE A 16 -1.43 9.04 9.51
N GLU A 17 -1.85 8.56 10.67
CA GLU A 17 -0.98 8.45 11.85
C GLU A 17 0.17 7.46 11.64
N PRO A 18 -0.04 6.24 11.12
CA PRO A 18 1.05 5.30 10.86
C PRO A 18 2.10 5.86 9.91
N VAL A 19 1.67 6.53 8.82
CA VAL A 19 2.60 7.10 7.84
C VAL A 19 3.36 8.29 8.42
N ASN A 20 2.69 9.21 9.13
CA ASN A 20 3.33 10.33 9.80
C ASN A 20 4.38 9.85 10.83
N THR A 21 4.06 8.82 11.61
CA THR A 21 4.99 8.22 12.58
C THR A 21 6.22 7.63 11.89
N SER A 22 6.03 6.94 10.77
CA SER A 22 7.12 6.38 9.98
C SER A 22 8.04 7.47 9.43
N PHE A 23 7.48 8.53 8.86
CA PHE A 23 8.28 9.67 8.38
C PHE A 23 9.04 10.37 9.51
N LYS A 24 8.38 10.61 10.66
CA LYS A 24 9.03 11.22 11.82
C LYS A 24 10.25 10.40 12.30
N LYS A 25 10.19 9.07 12.16
CA LYS A 25 11.27 8.18 12.56
C LYS A 25 12.37 8.08 11.50
N LEU A 26 12.00 7.98 10.22
CA LEU A 26 12.92 7.63 9.13
C LEU A 26 13.42 8.84 8.33
N TRP A 27 12.64 9.91 8.29
CA TRP A 27 12.97 11.15 7.57
C TRP A 27 12.40 12.39 8.27
N PRO A 28 12.89 12.70 9.50
CA PRO A 28 12.36 13.79 10.33
C PRO A 28 12.51 15.18 9.72
N GLU A 29 13.39 15.35 8.72
CA GLU A 29 13.60 16.63 8.05
C GLU A 29 12.50 16.94 7.02
N ALA A 30 11.72 15.96 6.58
CA ALA A 30 10.64 16.17 5.63
C ALA A 30 9.48 16.96 6.26
N SER A 31 9.02 18.00 5.55
CA SER A 31 7.79 18.73 5.90
C SER A 31 6.60 18.03 5.26
N LEU A 32 5.73 17.44 6.04
CA LEU A 32 4.61 16.64 5.56
C LEU A 32 3.35 17.48 5.38
N GLN A 33 2.65 17.26 4.28
CA GLN A 33 1.32 17.79 4.02
C GLN A 33 0.35 16.64 3.79
N ASN A 34 -0.52 16.37 4.77
CA ASN A 34 -1.56 15.35 4.62
C ASN A 34 -2.74 15.91 3.83
N ILE A 35 -3.16 15.19 2.79
CA ILE A 35 -4.32 15.48 1.95
C ILE A 35 -5.20 14.24 2.02
N LEU A 36 -6.47 14.41 2.42
CA LEU A 36 -7.40 13.31 2.64
C LEU A 36 -8.66 13.51 1.80
N ASP A 37 -9.02 12.46 1.05
CA ASP A 37 -10.37 12.27 0.54
C ASP A 37 -10.90 10.94 1.09
N ASP A 38 -11.57 10.99 2.23
CA ASP A 38 -12.04 9.82 2.97
C ASP A 38 -13.27 9.14 2.36
N SER A 39 -13.82 9.70 1.29
CA SER A 39 -14.89 9.08 0.51
C SER A 39 -14.35 8.07 -0.53
N LEU A 40 -13.12 8.23 -1.03
CA LEU A 40 -12.56 7.40 -2.10
C LEU A 40 -12.63 5.90 -1.81
N SER A 41 -12.22 5.47 -0.61
CA SER A 41 -12.28 4.04 -0.25
C SER A 41 -13.72 3.51 -0.16
N LYS A 42 -14.66 4.33 0.30
CA LYS A 42 -16.08 3.98 0.39
C LYS A 42 -16.71 3.88 -0.98
N ASP A 43 -16.44 4.87 -1.85
CA ASP A 43 -16.95 4.92 -3.22
C ASP A 43 -16.41 3.74 -4.03
N HIS A 44 -15.12 3.42 -3.89
CA HIS A 44 -14.51 2.25 -4.54
C HIS A 44 -15.14 0.93 -4.07
N ALA A 45 -15.36 0.79 -2.76
CA ALA A 45 -16.01 -0.40 -2.21
C ALA A 45 -17.47 -0.54 -2.70
N ALA A 46 -18.19 0.57 -2.83
CA ALA A 46 -19.56 0.59 -3.33
C ALA A 46 -19.66 0.29 -4.83
N ALA A 47 -18.72 0.82 -5.63
CA ALA A 47 -18.68 0.58 -7.08
C ALA A 47 -18.14 -0.82 -7.43
N GLY A 48 -17.26 -1.38 -6.61
CA GLY A 48 -16.56 -2.64 -6.86
C GLY A 48 -15.45 -2.58 -7.89
N TYR A 49 -15.16 -1.41 -8.45
CA TYR A 49 -14.09 -1.15 -9.44
C TYR A 49 -13.66 0.32 -9.40
N LEU A 50 -12.52 0.60 -10.00
CA LEU A 50 -12.00 1.97 -10.14
C LEU A 50 -12.74 2.70 -11.26
N THR A 51 -13.48 3.77 -10.93
CA THR A 51 -14.23 4.58 -11.89
C THR A 51 -13.37 5.71 -12.46
N ALA A 52 -13.75 6.24 -13.64
CA ALA A 52 -13.07 7.40 -14.24
C ALA A 52 -13.11 8.64 -13.34
N ASP A 53 -14.23 8.87 -12.64
CA ASP A 53 -14.36 9.98 -11.66
C ASP A 53 -13.34 9.85 -10.51
N MET A 54 -13.12 8.63 -10.00
CA MET A 54 -12.10 8.43 -8.97
C MET A 54 -10.69 8.74 -9.51
N VAL A 55 -10.38 8.35 -10.75
CA VAL A 55 -9.10 8.69 -11.39
C VAL A 55 -8.91 10.20 -11.51
N GLU A 56 -9.95 10.93 -11.94
CA GLU A 56 -9.90 12.39 -12.01
C GLU A 56 -9.64 13.02 -10.64
N ARG A 57 -10.29 12.52 -9.58
CA ARG A 57 -10.08 13.00 -8.21
C ARG A 57 -8.63 12.79 -7.75
N PHE A 58 -8.00 11.66 -8.10
CA PHE A 58 -6.57 11.44 -7.81
C PHE A 58 -5.68 12.45 -8.53
N ILE A 59 -5.97 12.76 -9.79
CA ILE A 59 -5.28 13.79 -10.58
C ILE A 59 -5.42 15.15 -9.91
N ASP A 60 -6.62 15.53 -9.50
CA ASP A 60 -6.91 16.81 -8.85
C ASP A 60 -6.15 16.97 -7.53
N LEU A 61 -6.11 15.91 -6.70
CA LEU A 61 -5.36 15.90 -5.43
C LEU A 61 -3.85 16.06 -5.68
N ALA A 62 -3.31 15.39 -6.70
CA ALA A 62 -1.91 15.52 -7.06
C ALA A 62 -1.58 16.93 -7.59
N GLN A 63 -2.44 17.49 -8.42
CA GLN A 63 -2.31 18.87 -8.90
C GLN A 63 -2.41 19.89 -7.77
N TYR A 64 -3.29 19.65 -6.80
CA TYR A 64 -3.36 20.49 -5.59
C TYR A 64 -2.03 20.43 -4.82
N ALA A 65 -1.48 19.24 -4.58
CA ALA A 65 -0.19 19.07 -3.91
C ALA A 65 0.93 19.85 -4.62
N LYS A 66 0.97 19.77 -5.96
CA LYS A 66 1.92 20.52 -6.79
C LYS A 66 1.77 22.03 -6.61
N ARG A 67 0.53 22.57 -6.70
CA ARG A 67 0.25 23.99 -6.48
C ARG A 67 0.58 24.46 -5.07
N ALA A 68 0.46 23.58 -4.07
CA ALA A 68 0.83 23.84 -2.68
C ALA A 68 2.36 23.83 -2.45
N GLY A 69 3.16 23.63 -3.49
CA GLY A 69 4.62 23.65 -3.44
C GLY A 69 5.24 22.37 -2.88
N CYS A 70 4.56 21.23 -2.94
CA CYS A 70 5.16 19.94 -2.63
C CYS A 70 6.16 19.55 -3.72
N GLN A 71 7.22 18.86 -3.30
CA GLN A 71 8.33 18.42 -4.15
C GLN A 71 8.26 16.92 -4.47
N GLY A 72 7.36 16.20 -3.81
CA GLY A 72 7.07 14.78 -4.03
C GLY A 72 5.72 14.41 -3.45
N ILE A 73 5.16 13.32 -3.93
CA ILE A 73 3.89 12.75 -3.51
C ILE A 73 4.10 11.29 -3.12
N LEU A 74 3.54 10.90 -1.97
CA LEU A 74 3.31 9.51 -1.62
C LEU A 74 1.81 9.28 -1.49
N PHE A 75 1.25 8.45 -2.35
CA PHE A 75 -0.07 7.90 -2.14
C PHE A 75 0.00 6.75 -1.12
N THR A 76 -1.00 6.64 -0.25
CA THR A 76 -0.96 5.70 0.88
C THR A 76 -2.00 4.58 0.79
N CYS A 77 -2.72 4.49 -0.33
CA CYS A 77 -3.73 3.47 -0.54
C CYS A 77 -3.36 2.55 -1.70
N SER A 78 -3.29 1.25 -1.42
CA SER A 78 -2.86 0.20 -2.34
C SER A 78 -3.90 -0.23 -3.38
N ALA A 79 -5.15 0.25 -3.27
CA ALA A 79 -6.25 -0.20 -4.14
C ALA A 79 -6.41 0.63 -5.43
N PHE A 80 -5.58 1.65 -5.66
CA PHE A 80 -5.77 2.67 -6.69
C PHE A 80 -4.55 2.79 -7.63
N GLY A 81 -3.89 1.70 -7.97
CA GLY A 81 -2.65 1.69 -8.76
C GLY A 81 -2.74 2.51 -10.04
N GLU A 82 -3.74 2.25 -10.90
CA GLU A 82 -3.95 2.97 -12.17
C GLU A 82 -4.23 4.47 -11.96
N ALA A 83 -5.01 4.83 -10.94
CA ALA A 83 -5.29 6.24 -10.62
C ALA A 83 -4.02 6.99 -10.17
N ILE A 84 -3.15 6.32 -9.42
CA ILE A 84 -1.86 6.88 -9.00
C ILE A 84 -0.95 7.08 -10.21
N GLU A 85 -0.92 6.16 -11.16
CA GLU A 85 -0.14 6.29 -12.41
C GLU A 85 -0.63 7.46 -13.26
N ALA A 86 -1.96 7.62 -13.41
CA ALA A 86 -2.54 8.75 -14.10
C ALA A 86 -2.19 10.09 -13.40
N ALA A 87 -2.28 10.13 -12.07
CA ALA A 87 -1.92 11.29 -11.27
C ALA A 87 -0.42 11.63 -11.41
N ALA A 88 0.47 10.64 -11.36
CA ALA A 88 1.91 10.81 -11.54
C ALA A 88 2.24 11.42 -12.92
N ALA A 89 1.60 10.91 -13.99
CA ALA A 89 1.76 11.44 -15.33
C ALA A 89 1.29 12.89 -15.45
N ALA A 90 0.18 13.26 -14.76
CA ALA A 90 -0.39 14.60 -14.84
C ALA A 90 0.45 15.68 -14.13
N VAL A 91 1.21 15.32 -13.09
CA VAL A 91 1.98 16.30 -12.31
C VAL A 91 3.46 16.38 -12.69
N ALA A 92 4.02 15.36 -13.33
CA ALA A 92 5.42 15.27 -13.74
C ALA A 92 6.40 15.60 -12.58
N MET A 93 6.14 15.02 -11.39
CA MET A 93 6.98 15.14 -10.20
C MET A 93 7.14 13.78 -9.53
N PRO A 94 8.15 13.58 -8.66
CA PRO A 94 8.32 12.33 -7.94
C PRO A 94 7.03 11.90 -7.24
N THR A 95 6.45 10.79 -7.68
CA THR A 95 5.19 10.26 -7.15
C THR A 95 5.39 8.77 -6.91
N LEU A 96 5.16 8.33 -5.67
CA LEU A 96 5.37 6.96 -5.24
C LEU A 96 4.04 6.28 -4.93
N LYS A 97 3.97 5.01 -5.30
CA LYS A 97 2.93 4.07 -4.86
C LYS A 97 3.37 3.41 -3.54
N PRO A 98 2.43 2.99 -2.67
CA PRO A 98 2.77 2.38 -1.40
C PRO A 98 3.37 0.97 -1.56
N ASN A 99 3.14 0.31 -2.70
CA ASN A 99 3.39 -1.11 -2.88
C ASN A 99 4.80 -1.42 -3.38
N GLU A 100 5.42 -0.54 -4.18
CA GLU A 100 6.67 -0.83 -4.90
C GLU A 100 7.79 -1.28 -3.96
N ALA A 101 8.10 -0.49 -2.94
CA ALA A 101 9.16 -0.81 -1.99
C ALA A 101 8.87 -2.13 -1.22
N MET A 102 7.61 -2.38 -0.87
CA MET A 102 7.20 -3.60 -0.19
C MET A 102 7.38 -4.83 -1.10
N PHE A 103 7.04 -4.73 -2.38
CA PHE A 103 7.21 -5.82 -3.34
C PHE A 103 8.68 -6.15 -3.55
N GLU A 104 9.52 -5.13 -3.72
CA GLU A 104 10.96 -5.32 -3.86
C GLU A 104 11.59 -5.96 -2.61
N ASP A 105 11.19 -5.51 -1.42
CA ASP A 105 11.69 -6.06 -0.16
C ASP A 105 11.21 -7.49 0.05
N ALA A 106 9.95 -7.81 -0.31
CA ALA A 106 9.42 -9.17 -0.23
C ALA A 106 10.17 -10.12 -1.17
N LEU A 107 10.42 -9.71 -2.41
CA LEU A 107 11.19 -10.50 -3.38
C LEU A 107 12.63 -10.72 -2.89
N ARG A 108 13.28 -9.67 -2.40
CA ARG A 108 14.63 -9.76 -1.84
C ARG A 108 14.67 -10.69 -0.62
N GLY A 109 13.69 -10.58 0.26
CA GLY A 109 13.53 -11.43 1.45
C GLY A 109 13.31 -12.89 1.07
N ALA A 110 12.41 -13.17 0.12
CA ALA A 110 12.11 -14.52 -0.35
C ALA A 110 13.31 -15.18 -1.03
N LEU A 111 14.05 -14.44 -1.87
CA LEU A 111 15.29 -14.92 -2.49
C LEU A 111 16.37 -15.24 -1.46
N LYS A 112 16.43 -14.48 -0.37
CA LYS A 112 17.37 -14.73 0.74
C LYS A 112 16.96 -15.93 1.60
N ALA A 113 15.65 -16.08 1.85
CA ALA A 113 15.12 -17.18 2.65
C ALA A 113 15.21 -18.53 1.90
N ASN A 114 14.93 -18.53 0.61
CA ASN A 114 14.96 -19.71 -0.26
C ASN A 114 16.05 -19.55 -1.33
N GLN A 115 17.22 -20.15 -1.07
CA GLN A 115 18.40 -20.06 -1.94
C GLN A 115 18.43 -21.15 -3.02
N ASN A 116 17.44 -22.04 -3.07
CA ASN A 116 17.34 -23.06 -4.11
C ASN A 116 16.68 -22.50 -5.36
N ASP A 117 17.47 -22.18 -6.37
CA ASP A 117 17.00 -21.57 -7.63
C ASP A 117 15.97 -22.42 -8.41
N ALA A 118 15.91 -23.72 -8.14
CA ALA A 118 14.96 -24.64 -8.77
C ALA A 118 13.57 -24.61 -8.11
N GLU A 119 13.45 -24.07 -6.92
CA GLU A 119 12.18 -23.99 -6.20
C GLU A 119 11.39 -22.74 -6.51
N VAL A 120 10.05 -22.85 -6.47
CA VAL A 120 9.12 -21.75 -6.60
C VAL A 120 9.20 -20.87 -5.35
N LEU A 121 9.28 -19.55 -5.52
CA LEU A 121 9.14 -18.62 -4.41
C LEU A 121 7.66 -18.49 -4.04
N ASN A 122 7.30 -18.76 -2.80
CA ASN A 122 5.94 -18.62 -2.30
C ASN A 122 5.84 -17.33 -1.47
N ILE A 123 5.08 -16.36 -1.98
CA ILE A 123 4.92 -15.06 -1.33
C ILE A 123 3.47 -14.88 -0.92
N GLY A 124 3.25 -14.54 0.35
CA GLY A 124 1.93 -14.24 0.90
C GLY A 124 1.58 -12.77 0.74
N LEU A 125 0.32 -12.46 0.46
CA LEU A 125 -0.26 -11.13 0.49
C LEU A 125 -1.49 -11.14 1.39
N VAL A 126 -1.43 -10.44 2.52
CA VAL A 126 -2.55 -10.34 3.47
C VAL A 126 -3.15 -8.94 3.39
N ALA A 127 -4.45 -8.86 3.18
CA ALA A 127 -5.17 -7.59 3.09
C ALA A 127 -6.42 -7.59 3.96
N THR A 128 -6.74 -6.43 4.53
CA THR A 128 -7.97 -6.17 5.28
C THR A 128 -9.00 -5.37 4.48
N PHE A 129 -8.63 -4.95 3.26
CA PHE A 129 -9.50 -4.31 2.28
C PHE A 129 -9.48 -5.14 0.99
N ALA A 130 -10.61 -5.74 0.62
CA ALA A 130 -10.69 -6.73 -0.46
C ALA A 130 -10.23 -6.19 -1.82
N ALA A 131 -10.57 -4.94 -2.15
CA ALA A 131 -10.19 -4.31 -3.40
C ALA A 131 -8.65 -4.19 -3.59
N SER A 132 -7.89 -4.11 -2.49
CA SER A 132 -6.42 -4.10 -2.55
C SER A 132 -5.84 -5.38 -3.11
N ILE A 133 -6.50 -6.53 -2.91
CA ILE A 133 -5.97 -7.83 -3.38
C ILE A 133 -5.86 -7.85 -4.90
N VAL A 134 -6.89 -7.40 -5.61
CA VAL A 134 -6.92 -7.41 -7.08
C VAL A 134 -5.80 -6.53 -7.62
N SER A 135 -5.83 -5.23 -7.27
CA SER A 135 -4.84 -4.25 -7.74
C SER A 135 -3.41 -4.66 -7.41
N MET A 136 -3.14 -5.06 -6.17
CA MET A 136 -1.79 -5.45 -5.74
C MET A 136 -1.32 -6.75 -6.37
N SER A 137 -2.22 -7.72 -6.62
CA SER A 137 -1.86 -8.95 -7.31
C SER A 137 -1.49 -8.69 -8.76
N GLU A 138 -2.20 -7.82 -9.45
CA GLU A 138 -1.88 -7.41 -10.82
C GLU A 138 -0.52 -6.70 -10.91
N GLU A 139 -0.29 -5.71 -10.03
CA GLU A 139 0.99 -5.00 -9.94
C GLU A 139 2.16 -5.96 -9.62
N PHE A 140 1.98 -6.85 -8.65
CA PHE A 140 3.01 -7.81 -8.26
C PHE A 140 3.31 -8.81 -9.37
N ASN A 141 2.28 -9.33 -10.05
CA ASN A 141 2.45 -10.24 -11.18
C ASN A 141 3.17 -9.56 -12.36
N ALA A 142 2.84 -8.30 -12.65
CA ALA A 142 3.55 -7.51 -13.66
C ALA A 142 5.03 -7.33 -13.32
N LEU A 143 5.35 -7.02 -12.05
CA LEU A 143 6.73 -6.88 -11.56
C LEU A 143 7.51 -8.18 -11.68
N THR A 144 6.87 -9.32 -11.44
CA THR A 144 7.54 -10.64 -11.39
C THR A 144 7.58 -11.35 -12.74
N ALA A 145 6.82 -10.90 -13.75
CA ALA A 145 6.71 -11.54 -15.06
C ALA A 145 8.04 -11.73 -15.80
N GLY A 146 9.03 -10.86 -15.56
CA GLY A 146 10.37 -10.93 -16.18
C GLY A 146 11.41 -11.71 -15.39
N LEU A 147 11.06 -12.26 -14.21
CA LEU A 147 11.99 -12.99 -13.39
C LEU A 147 12.26 -14.38 -13.96
N LYS A 148 13.51 -14.83 -13.87
CA LYS A 148 13.90 -16.20 -14.29
C LYS A 148 13.31 -17.27 -13.37
N ARG A 149 13.06 -16.92 -12.11
CA ARG A 149 12.54 -17.81 -11.10
C ARG A 149 11.03 -17.67 -11.02
N GLN A 150 10.33 -18.80 -10.91
CA GLN A 150 8.88 -18.79 -10.74
C GLN A 150 8.51 -18.25 -9.37
N VAL A 151 7.55 -17.31 -9.35
CA VAL A 151 6.99 -16.73 -8.14
C VAL A 151 5.51 -17.06 -8.09
N LYS A 152 5.03 -17.50 -6.93
CA LYS A 152 3.62 -17.77 -6.67
C LYS A 152 3.11 -16.86 -5.56
N LEU A 153 2.10 -16.07 -5.88
CA LEU A 153 1.42 -15.20 -4.92
C LEU A 153 0.24 -15.95 -4.28
N HIS A 154 0.19 -15.93 -2.95
CA HIS A 154 -0.91 -16.46 -2.14
C HIS A 154 -1.61 -15.30 -1.45
N SER A 155 -2.81 -14.94 -1.90
CA SER A 155 -3.56 -13.81 -1.34
C SER A 155 -4.55 -14.27 -0.29
N LEU A 156 -4.65 -13.50 0.80
CA LEU A 156 -5.58 -13.71 1.90
C LEU A 156 -6.32 -12.41 2.21
N PHE A 157 -7.64 -12.44 2.14
CA PHE A 157 -8.50 -11.40 2.69
C PHE A 157 -8.87 -11.74 4.13
N VAL A 158 -8.69 -10.80 5.06
CA VAL A 158 -9.08 -10.94 6.47
C VAL A 158 -10.31 -10.08 6.72
N PRO A 159 -11.51 -10.66 6.72
CA PRO A 159 -12.75 -9.92 6.94
C PRO A 159 -12.82 -9.36 8.36
N ASN A 160 -13.60 -8.28 8.56
CA ASN A 160 -13.84 -7.60 9.84
C ASN A 160 -12.62 -6.96 10.50
N ALA A 161 -11.39 -7.22 10.03
CA ALA A 161 -10.21 -6.66 10.64
C ALA A 161 -10.14 -5.13 10.45
N MET A 162 -10.48 -4.63 9.26
CA MET A 162 -10.53 -3.19 8.99
C MET A 162 -11.62 -2.50 9.82
N ASP A 163 -12.80 -3.15 9.99
CA ASP A 163 -13.89 -2.62 10.79
C ASP A 163 -13.52 -2.54 12.27
N ALA A 164 -12.85 -3.55 12.81
CA ALA A 164 -12.34 -3.54 14.16
C ALA A 164 -11.37 -2.36 14.39
N LEU A 165 -10.45 -2.13 13.44
CA LEU A 165 -9.52 -0.99 13.53
C LEU A 165 -10.25 0.35 13.46
N ALA A 166 -11.23 0.50 12.57
CA ALA A 166 -12.03 1.72 12.43
C ALA A 166 -12.85 2.05 13.68
N GLN A 167 -13.23 1.03 14.46
CA GLN A 167 -13.91 1.16 15.75
C GLN A 167 -12.97 1.36 16.93
N GLY A 168 -11.64 1.44 16.71
CA GLY A 168 -10.63 1.59 17.75
C GLY A 168 -10.20 0.29 18.42
N HIS A 169 -10.65 -0.87 17.94
CA HIS A 169 -10.31 -2.19 18.49
C HIS A 169 -9.05 -2.76 17.83
N ALA A 170 -7.91 -2.09 18.04
CA ALA A 170 -6.65 -2.47 17.39
C ALA A 170 -6.18 -3.88 17.75
N GLU A 171 -6.40 -4.35 18.97
CA GLU A 171 -6.04 -5.71 19.39
C GLU A 171 -6.84 -6.78 18.62
N ASP A 172 -8.14 -6.57 18.40
CA ASP A 172 -8.96 -7.47 17.60
C ASP A 172 -8.51 -7.49 16.14
N HIS A 173 -8.19 -6.33 15.56
CA HIS A 173 -7.60 -6.23 14.24
C HIS A 173 -6.35 -7.12 14.13
N HIS A 174 -5.40 -6.97 15.04
CA HIS A 174 -4.15 -7.75 15.02
C HIS A 174 -4.39 -9.24 15.22
N ARG A 175 -5.29 -9.60 16.13
CA ARG A 175 -5.66 -11.00 16.40
C ARG A 175 -6.26 -11.67 15.17
N LEU A 176 -7.20 -10.99 14.47
CA LEU A 176 -7.82 -11.51 13.25
C LEU A 176 -6.79 -11.76 12.15
N ILE A 177 -5.85 -10.83 11.97
CA ILE A 177 -4.78 -10.99 10.98
C ILE A 177 -3.87 -12.15 11.34
N ALA A 178 -3.42 -12.25 12.60
CA ALA A 178 -2.56 -13.33 13.05
C ALA A 178 -3.22 -14.72 12.86
N GLN A 179 -4.52 -14.82 13.15
CA GLN A 179 -5.30 -16.03 12.91
C GLN A 179 -5.41 -16.34 11.41
N GLY A 180 -5.67 -15.33 10.59
CA GLY A 180 -5.73 -15.49 9.13
C GLY A 180 -4.41 -15.99 8.56
N VAL A 181 -3.29 -15.39 8.94
CA VAL A 181 -1.95 -15.80 8.49
C VAL A 181 -1.67 -17.27 8.77
N GLN A 182 -2.14 -17.80 9.91
CA GLN A 182 -1.97 -19.23 10.25
C GLN A 182 -2.70 -20.20 9.30
N THR A 183 -3.68 -19.70 8.52
CA THR A 183 -4.40 -20.50 7.53
C THR A 183 -3.73 -20.51 6.15
N MET A 184 -2.72 -19.66 5.95
CA MET A 184 -2.01 -19.57 4.67
C MET A 184 -1.11 -20.80 4.45
N PRO A 185 -0.85 -21.19 3.20
CA PRO A 185 0.22 -22.11 2.91
C PRO A 185 1.57 -21.55 3.37
N ALA A 186 2.58 -22.42 3.52
CA ALA A 186 3.92 -21.97 3.85
C ALA A 186 4.43 -20.99 2.78
N CYS A 187 4.83 -19.80 3.21
CA CYS A 187 5.37 -18.75 2.38
C CYS A 187 6.79 -18.41 2.82
N ASP A 188 7.65 -18.07 1.85
CA ASP A 188 9.01 -17.59 2.11
C ASP A 188 9.00 -16.20 2.76
N VAL A 189 8.01 -15.37 2.36
CA VAL A 189 7.75 -14.03 2.92
C VAL A 189 6.25 -13.75 2.86
N ILE A 190 5.74 -12.97 3.82
CA ILE A 190 4.37 -12.47 3.84
C ILE A 190 4.39 -10.94 3.82
N MET A 191 3.67 -10.37 2.84
CA MET A 191 3.43 -8.94 2.71
C MET A 191 2.12 -8.56 3.39
N LEU A 192 2.11 -7.41 4.07
CA LEU A 192 0.93 -6.83 4.70
C LEU A 192 0.50 -5.59 3.90
N ALA A 193 -0.64 -5.68 3.23
CA ALA A 193 -1.07 -4.77 2.16
C ALA A 193 -1.36 -3.32 2.59
N GLN A 194 -1.53 -3.05 3.86
CA GLN A 194 -1.91 -1.71 4.35
C GLN A 194 -0.87 -1.13 5.30
N CYS A 195 -0.63 0.19 5.19
CA CYS A 195 0.38 0.89 5.97
C CYS A 195 0.11 0.92 7.50
N TRP A 196 -1.11 0.70 7.96
CA TRP A 196 -1.41 0.61 9.39
C TRP A 196 -0.92 -0.67 10.07
N PHE A 197 -0.39 -1.65 9.33
CA PHE A 197 0.32 -2.80 9.89
C PHE A 197 1.73 -2.44 10.39
N ILE A 198 2.32 -1.35 9.92
CA ILE A 198 3.74 -1.01 10.16
C ILE A 198 4.04 -0.66 11.62
N CYS A 199 3.05 -0.29 12.42
CA CYS A 199 3.25 0.19 13.79
C CYS A 199 3.71 -0.88 14.82
N TRP A 200 3.86 -2.17 14.44
CA TRP A 200 4.03 -3.27 15.41
C TRP A 200 5.24 -4.19 15.20
N TRP A 201 6.13 -3.91 14.25
CA TRP A 201 7.30 -4.75 13.98
C TRP A 201 8.64 -4.09 14.34
N PHE A 202 8.67 -3.34 15.47
CA PHE A 202 9.94 -2.85 16.03
C PHE A 202 9.92 -2.90 17.56
#